data_1525ec1ea82e7cbd1f67237b344474de
#
_entry.id   1525ec1ea82e7cbd1f67237b344474de
#
_cell.length_a   1.000
_cell.length_b   1.000
_cell.length_c   1.000
_cell.angle_alpha   90.00
_cell.angle_beta   90.00
_cell.angle_gamma   90.00
#
_symmetry.space_group_name_H-M   'P 1'
#
loop_
_entity.id
_entity.type
_entity.pdbx_description
1 polymer ?
#
loop_
_entity_poly.entity_id
_entity_poly.type
_entity_poly.pdbx_seq_one_letter_code
_entity_poly.pdbx_strand_id
1 'polypeptide(L)'
;MTQWQTESNEWADRHRRSLTTRHTYEDVLTDREFELLVEACSELPEPRRFQARFICLIAGRLGLRAGEIAHFDTNWLDWDRKLVRIPKSEPCACGYCHRQAAQEASHNETLSVQDALASRWHPKTIASARAIPFDLSLRVELCIERFSDRYSSFPHSRTTVNRRVQEAAEQAALSGRVYPHCLRATAASYHAYKGVAPVPLQALMGWSDLATAQKYIRISGTATADAVRQVHY
;
A
#
# COMPACT_ATOMS: atom_id res chain seq x y z
N MET A 1 -10.09 -46.80 -18.82
CA MET A 1 -10.14 -45.34 -18.72
C MET A 1 -9.70 -44.80 -20.05
N THR A 2 -10.56 -44.08 -20.72
CA THR A 2 -10.33 -43.58 -22.07
C THR A 2 -9.54 -42.28 -21.99
N GLN A 3 -8.69 -42.02 -22.98
CA GLN A 3 -7.82 -40.83 -23.10
C GLN A 3 -8.59 -39.50 -22.87
N TRP A 4 -9.88 -39.47 -23.24
CA TRP A 4 -10.81 -38.35 -22.99
C TRP A 4 -11.11 -38.05 -21.52
N GLN A 5 -11.07 -39.02 -20.64
CA GLN A 5 -11.30 -38.85 -19.21
C GLN A 5 -10.07 -38.24 -18.51
N THR A 6 -8.88 -38.52 -19.01
CA THR A 6 -7.62 -37.97 -18.49
C THR A 6 -7.47 -36.50 -18.87
N GLU A 7 -7.74 -36.14 -20.13
CA GLU A 7 -7.67 -34.75 -20.63
C GLU A 7 -8.72 -33.84 -20.01
N SER A 8 -9.95 -34.34 -19.77
CA SER A 8 -10.99 -33.56 -19.06
C SER A 8 -10.67 -33.30 -17.60
N ASN A 9 -9.99 -34.23 -16.93
CA ASN A 9 -9.55 -34.06 -15.55
C ASN A 9 -8.37 -33.08 -15.43
N GLU A 10 -7.41 -33.11 -16.36
CA GLU A 10 -6.32 -32.14 -16.39
C GLU A 10 -6.79 -30.71 -16.76
N TRP A 11 -7.82 -30.59 -17.62
CA TRP A 11 -8.44 -29.31 -17.93
C TRP A 11 -9.18 -28.76 -16.71
N ALA A 12 -9.95 -29.59 -16.03
CA ALA A 12 -10.68 -29.22 -14.80
C ALA A 12 -9.75 -28.82 -13.66
N ASP A 13 -8.59 -29.48 -13.51
CA ASP A 13 -7.58 -29.14 -12.48
C ASP A 13 -6.82 -27.86 -12.81
N ARG A 14 -6.49 -27.60 -14.07
CA ARG A 14 -5.91 -26.33 -14.50
C ARG A 14 -6.87 -25.16 -14.28
N HIS A 15 -8.15 -25.32 -14.54
CA HIS A 15 -9.16 -24.29 -14.33
C HIS A 15 -9.57 -24.13 -12.86
N ARG A 16 -9.53 -25.19 -12.05
CA ARG A 16 -9.72 -25.08 -10.58
C ARG A 16 -8.61 -24.29 -9.90
N ARG A 17 -7.35 -24.40 -10.34
CA ARG A 17 -6.24 -23.58 -9.83
C ARG A 17 -6.37 -22.08 -10.24
N SER A 18 -7.10 -21.79 -11.30
CA SER A 18 -7.38 -20.43 -11.77
C SER A 18 -8.53 -19.73 -11.02
N LEU A 19 -9.39 -20.49 -10.33
CA LEU A 19 -10.59 -19.98 -9.67
C LEU A 19 -10.44 -19.76 -8.16
N THR A 20 -9.33 -20.12 -7.53
CA THR A 20 -9.03 -19.71 -6.16
C THR A 20 -8.62 -18.25 -6.18
N THR A 21 -9.55 -17.36 -5.88
CA THR A 21 -9.27 -15.94 -5.63
C THR A 21 -8.31 -15.87 -4.45
N ARG A 22 -7.01 -15.77 -4.75
CA ARG A 22 -5.97 -15.63 -3.72
C ARG A 22 -6.20 -14.30 -3.01
N HIS A 23 -6.46 -14.34 -1.74
CA HIS A 23 -6.71 -13.14 -0.97
C HIS A 23 -5.39 -12.46 -0.61
N THR A 24 -5.34 -11.15 -0.70
CA THR A 24 -4.13 -10.34 -0.46
C THR A 24 -3.50 -10.56 0.93
N TYR A 25 -4.27 -11.00 1.91
CA TYR A 25 -3.76 -11.36 3.24
C TYR A 25 -2.90 -12.64 3.24
N GLU A 26 -2.96 -13.44 2.18
CA GLU A 26 -2.12 -14.63 1.98
C GLU A 26 -0.73 -14.27 1.42
N ASP A 27 -0.59 -13.07 0.85
CA ASP A 27 0.66 -12.56 0.28
C ASP A 27 1.43 -11.66 1.27
N VAL A 28 1.04 -11.63 2.54
CA VAL A 28 1.67 -10.78 3.57
C VAL A 28 3.10 -11.25 3.84
N LEU A 29 4.05 -10.32 3.83
CA LEU A 29 5.42 -10.59 4.24
C LEU A 29 5.51 -10.74 5.76
N THR A 30 6.31 -11.69 6.21
CA THR A 30 6.78 -11.75 7.60
C THR A 30 7.64 -10.53 7.90
N ASP A 31 7.82 -10.19 9.19
CA ASP A 31 8.71 -9.07 9.57
C ASP A 31 10.14 -9.28 9.04
N ARG A 32 10.64 -10.51 9.04
CA ARG A 32 11.95 -10.85 8.50
C ARG A 32 12.03 -10.61 6.98
N GLU A 33 11.05 -11.06 6.22
CA GLU A 33 11.00 -10.83 4.76
C GLU A 33 10.89 -9.35 4.44
N PHE A 34 10.11 -8.61 5.22
CA PHE A 34 10.01 -7.16 5.05
C PHE A 34 11.34 -6.45 5.33
N GLU A 35 12.06 -6.84 6.38
CA GLU A 35 13.38 -6.27 6.67
C GLU A 35 14.39 -6.61 5.56
N LEU A 36 14.43 -7.84 5.06
CA LEU A 36 15.24 -8.23 3.91
C LEU A 36 14.92 -7.40 2.67
N LEU A 37 13.62 -7.14 2.39
CA LEU A 37 13.20 -6.29 1.28
C LEU A 37 13.74 -4.86 1.42
N VAL A 38 13.64 -4.28 2.62
CA VAL A 38 14.11 -2.90 2.89
C VAL A 38 15.65 -2.80 2.82
N GLU A 39 16.36 -3.82 3.29
CA GLU A 39 17.82 -3.91 3.20
C GLU A 39 18.28 -4.05 1.75
N ALA A 40 17.63 -4.92 0.97
CA ALA A 40 17.94 -5.14 -0.43
C ALA A 40 17.78 -3.88 -1.31
N CYS A 41 17.00 -2.88 -0.87
CA CYS A 41 16.98 -1.58 -1.56
C CYS A 41 18.37 -0.94 -1.64
N SER A 42 19.30 -1.25 -0.72
CA SER A 42 20.67 -0.70 -0.71
C SER A 42 21.52 -1.17 -1.89
N GLU A 43 21.18 -2.30 -2.49
CA GLU A 43 21.86 -2.86 -3.66
C GLU A 43 21.50 -2.14 -4.98
N LEU A 44 20.44 -1.35 -4.96
CA LEU A 44 20.03 -0.56 -6.12
C LEU A 44 20.90 0.70 -6.27
N PRO A 45 21.20 1.15 -7.51
CA PRO A 45 21.88 2.42 -7.71
C PRO A 45 20.97 3.62 -7.41
N GLU A 46 21.54 4.77 -7.01
CA GLU A 46 20.79 6.02 -6.92
C GLU A 46 20.29 6.48 -8.31
N PRO A 47 19.13 7.13 -8.43
CA PRO A 47 18.18 7.45 -7.35
C PRO A 47 17.21 6.31 -6.98
N ARG A 48 17.31 5.14 -7.65
CA ARG A 48 16.39 4.02 -7.46
C ARG A 48 16.44 3.45 -6.04
N ARG A 49 17.63 3.41 -5.44
CA ARG A 49 17.86 2.99 -4.05
C ARG A 49 16.95 3.73 -3.08
N PHE A 50 17.01 5.06 -3.09
CA PHE A 50 16.19 5.87 -2.20
C PHE A 50 14.70 5.71 -2.51
N GLN A 51 14.30 5.74 -3.79
CA GLN A 51 12.92 5.58 -4.21
C GLN A 51 12.32 4.24 -3.75
N ALA A 52 13.02 3.13 -3.96
CA ALA A 52 12.58 1.81 -3.55
C ALA A 52 12.42 1.73 -2.03
N ARG A 53 13.41 2.22 -1.27
CA ARG A 53 13.37 2.25 0.19
C ARG A 53 12.21 3.09 0.72
N PHE A 54 11.99 4.28 0.18
CA PHE A 54 10.86 5.14 0.52
C PHE A 54 9.54 4.41 0.27
N ILE A 55 9.33 3.89 -0.93
CA ILE A 55 8.11 3.17 -1.31
C ILE A 55 7.86 1.98 -0.39
N CYS A 56 8.88 1.14 -0.14
CA CYS A 56 8.73 -0.04 0.71
C CYS A 56 8.35 0.33 2.15
N LEU A 57 9.00 1.34 2.74
CA LEU A 57 8.69 1.78 4.09
C LEU A 57 7.29 2.41 4.20
N ILE A 58 6.94 3.31 3.27
CA ILE A 58 5.66 4.02 3.29
C ILE A 58 4.48 3.06 3.00
N ALA A 59 4.65 2.11 2.07
CA ALA A 59 3.63 1.09 1.84
C ALA A 59 3.56 0.07 2.98
N GLY A 60 4.71 -0.44 3.44
CA GLY A 60 4.78 -1.59 4.35
C GLY A 60 4.73 -1.25 5.84
N ARG A 61 4.82 0.03 6.21
CA ARG A 61 4.67 0.49 7.61
C ARG A 61 3.54 1.50 7.77
N LEU A 62 3.39 2.47 6.86
CA LEU A 62 2.30 3.44 6.93
C LEU A 62 1.05 2.99 6.15
N GLY A 63 1.14 1.96 5.34
CA GLY A 63 0.01 1.39 4.62
C GLY A 63 -0.53 2.27 3.49
N LEU A 64 0.30 3.13 2.87
CA LEU A 64 -0.12 3.92 1.74
C LEU A 64 -0.38 3.05 0.50
N ARG A 65 -1.38 3.43 -0.28
CA ARG A 65 -1.65 2.80 -1.58
C ARG A 65 -0.65 3.30 -2.63
N ALA A 66 -0.38 2.49 -3.66
CA ALA A 66 0.51 2.89 -4.76
C ALA A 66 0.10 4.22 -5.43
N GLY A 67 -1.21 4.50 -5.52
CA GLY A 67 -1.71 5.77 -6.04
C GLY A 67 -1.47 6.94 -5.08
N GLU A 68 -1.56 6.72 -3.77
CA GLU A 68 -1.25 7.71 -2.74
C GLU A 68 0.27 8.00 -2.74
N ILE A 69 1.11 6.98 -2.89
CA ILE A 69 2.57 7.16 -2.99
C ILE A 69 2.94 7.93 -4.26
N ALA A 70 2.31 7.63 -5.39
CA ALA A 70 2.58 8.32 -6.66
C ALA A 70 2.14 9.79 -6.66
N HIS A 71 1.35 10.22 -5.70
CA HIS A 71 0.90 11.60 -5.49
C HIS A 71 1.39 12.16 -4.15
N PHE A 72 2.29 11.44 -3.48
CA PHE A 72 2.79 11.89 -2.18
C PHE A 72 3.47 13.26 -2.31
N ASP A 73 3.01 14.20 -1.50
CA ASP A 73 3.48 15.58 -1.49
C ASP A 73 3.89 15.99 -0.07
N THR A 74 4.93 16.83 0.05
CA THR A 74 5.41 17.32 1.35
C THR A 74 4.39 18.19 2.07
N ASN A 75 3.43 18.79 1.36
CA ASN A 75 2.31 19.50 1.94
C ASN A 75 1.37 18.60 2.76
N TRP A 76 1.46 17.28 2.59
CA TRP A 76 0.70 16.32 3.40
C TRP A 76 1.34 16.09 4.79
N LEU A 77 2.55 16.61 5.03
CA LEU A 77 3.31 16.38 6.26
C LEU A 77 2.96 17.44 7.31
N ASP A 78 2.37 17.01 8.40
CA ASP A 78 2.20 17.78 9.63
C ASP A 78 3.38 17.42 10.56
N TRP A 79 4.43 18.22 10.51
CA TRP A 79 5.65 17.98 11.27
C TRP A 79 5.46 18.12 12.77
N ASP A 80 4.57 19.00 13.21
CA ASP A 80 4.31 19.24 14.62
C ASP A 80 3.64 18.03 15.28
N ARG A 81 2.76 17.34 14.53
CA ARG A 81 2.03 16.16 14.99
C ARG A 81 2.58 14.86 14.45
N LYS A 82 3.62 14.91 13.64
CA LYS A 82 4.23 13.74 12.97
C LYS A 82 3.21 12.90 12.18
N LEU A 83 2.36 13.57 11.40
CA LEU A 83 1.29 12.95 10.62
C LEU A 83 1.47 13.16 9.13
N VAL A 84 1.22 12.12 8.34
CA VAL A 84 0.91 12.22 6.90
C VAL A 84 -0.60 12.41 6.77
N ARG A 85 -1.03 13.56 6.24
CA ARG A 85 -2.45 13.90 6.01
C ARG A 85 -2.81 13.69 4.54
N ILE A 86 -3.42 12.55 4.23
CA ILE A 86 -3.92 12.28 2.88
C ILE A 86 -5.18 13.11 2.66
N PRO A 87 -5.20 14.07 1.70
CA PRO A 87 -6.33 14.95 1.48
C PRO A 87 -7.52 14.24 0.84
N LYS A 88 -8.71 14.87 0.91
CA LYS A 88 -9.91 14.41 0.20
C LYS A 88 -9.81 14.63 -1.31
N SER A 89 -9.19 15.75 -1.68
CA SER A 89 -8.86 16.11 -3.06
C SER A 89 -7.82 17.21 -3.04
N GLU A 90 -7.06 17.32 -4.12
CA GLU A 90 -6.13 18.42 -4.35
C GLU A 90 -5.91 18.63 -5.85
N PRO A 91 -5.46 19.82 -6.29
CA PRO A 91 -5.07 20.04 -7.66
C PRO A 91 -3.93 19.11 -8.07
N CYS A 92 -4.02 18.51 -9.25
CA CYS A 92 -2.94 17.68 -9.79
C CYS A 92 -2.93 17.68 -11.31
N ALA A 93 -1.82 18.10 -11.89
CA ALA A 93 -1.59 18.12 -13.33
C ALA A 93 -0.65 17.01 -13.83
N CYS A 94 -0.40 15.94 -13.05
CA CYS A 94 0.41 14.83 -13.52
C CYS A 94 -0.26 14.13 -14.73
N GLY A 95 0.54 13.43 -15.54
CA GLY A 95 0.05 12.82 -16.78
C GLY A 95 -1.12 11.84 -16.60
N TYR A 96 -1.23 11.18 -15.44
CA TYR A 96 -2.40 10.36 -15.11
C TYR A 96 -3.64 11.22 -14.86
N CYS A 97 -3.53 12.21 -13.97
CA CYS A 97 -4.64 13.11 -13.63
C CYS A 97 -5.12 13.90 -14.83
N HIS A 98 -4.19 14.37 -15.69
CA HIS A 98 -4.54 15.05 -16.92
C HIS A 98 -5.38 14.18 -17.88
N ARG A 99 -4.98 12.92 -18.10
CA ARG A 99 -5.78 12.00 -18.94
C ARG A 99 -7.17 11.73 -18.35
N GLN A 100 -7.26 11.59 -17.03
CA GLN A 100 -8.56 11.39 -16.37
C GLN A 100 -9.45 12.65 -16.47
N ALA A 101 -8.87 13.83 -16.28
CA ALA A 101 -9.59 15.11 -16.42
C ALA A 101 -10.09 15.31 -17.85
N ALA A 102 -9.27 15.00 -18.85
CA ALA A 102 -9.66 15.07 -20.26
C ALA A 102 -10.80 14.09 -20.58
N GLN A 103 -10.75 12.87 -20.04
CA GLN A 103 -11.83 11.90 -20.20
C GLN A 103 -13.12 12.36 -19.53
N GLU A 104 -13.06 12.95 -18.35
CA GLU A 104 -14.23 13.47 -17.63
C GLU A 104 -14.86 14.65 -18.38
N ALA A 105 -14.04 15.60 -18.83
CA ALA A 105 -14.49 16.73 -19.64
C ALA A 105 -15.13 16.28 -20.97
N SER A 106 -14.65 15.18 -21.58
CA SER A 106 -15.26 14.65 -22.81
C SER A 106 -16.66 14.05 -22.61
N HIS A 107 -17.04 13.70 -21.38
CA HIS A 107 -18.37 13.19 -21.03
C HIS A 107 -19.28 14.25 -20.36
N ASN A 108 -18.76 15.45 -20.11
CA ASN A 108 -19.49 16.52 -19.47
C ASN A 108 -19.19 17.88 -20.16
N GLU A 109 -20.10 18.34 -21.01
CA GLU A 109 -19.94 19.55 -21.79
C GLU A 109 -19.79 20.85 -20.94
N THR A 110 -20.20 20.81 -19.66
CA THR A 110 -20.11 21.96 -18.76
C THR A 110 -18.80 22.00 -17.97
N LEU A 111 -17.97 20.96 -18.06
CA LEU A 111 -16.74 20.83 -17.28
C LEU A 111 -15.52 21.00 -18.18
N SER A 112 -14.71 22.03 -17.93
CA SER A 112 -13.42 22.17 -18.61
C SER A 112 -12.36 21.22 -18.01
N VAL A 113 -11.35 20.87 -18.82
CA VAL A 113 -10.20 20.07 -18.33
C VAL A 113 -9.51 20.78 -17.15
N GLN A 114 -9.45 22.12 -17.19
CA GLN A 114 -8.84 22.95 -16.14
C GLN A 114 -9.60 22.83 -14.81
N ASP A 115 -10.93 22.90 -14.86
CA ASP A 115 -11.80 22.75 -13.68
C ASP A 115 -11.68 21.33 -13.09
N ALA A 116 -11.66 20.32 -13.97
CA ALA A 116 -11.44 18.95 -13.57
C ALA A 116 -10.07 18.72 -12.89
N LEU A 117 -9.01 19.43 -13.32
CA LEU A 117 -7.67 19.35 -12.73
C LEU A 117 -7.58 20.06 -11.37
N ALA A 118 -8.40 21.05 -11.10
CA ALA A 118 -8.37 21.80 -9.84
C ALA A 118 -8.67 20.95 -8.59
N SER A 119 -9.44 19.86 -8.75
CA SER A 119 -9.74 18.89 -7.69
C SER A 119 -9.33 17.45 -8.07
N ARG A 120 -8.44 17.32 -9.05
CA ARG A 120 -8.31 16.07 -9.80
C ARG A 120 -7.74 14.93 -9.01
N TRP A 121 -6.74 15.14 -8.21
CA TRP A 121 -6.33 13.98 -7.43
C TRP A 121 -7.25 13.85 -6.20
N HIS A 122 -7.81 12.68 -6.06
CA HIS A 122 -8.55 12.25 -4.88
C HIS A 122 -8.28 10.76 -4.61
N PRO A 123 -8.29 10.33 -3.35
CA PRO A 123 -8.12 8.95 -3.00
C PRO A 123 -9.32 8.10 -3.47
N LYS A 124 -9.12 6.78 -3.56
CA LYS A 124 -10.10 5.84 -4.12
C LYS A 124 -11.49 5.92 -3.46
N THR A 125 -11.55 6.25 -2.18
CA THR A 125 -12.80 6.37 -1.39
C THR A 125 -12.68 7.55 -0.43
N ILE A 126 -13.80 8.07 0.05
CA ILE A 126 -13.83 9.14 1.06
C ILE A 126 -13.09 8.72 2.34
N ALA A 127 -13.26 7.47 2.79
CA ALA A 127 -12.55 6.91 3.94
C ALA A 127 -11.03 6.86 3.77
N SER A 128 -10.53 7.00 2.56
CA SER A 128 -9.08 7.00 2.29
C SER A 128 -8.41 8.32 2.65
N ALA A 129 -9.15 9.44 2.74
CA ALA A 129 -8.68 10.69 3.31
C ALA A 129 -8.50 10.51 4.82
N ARG A 130 -7.25 10.57 5.30
CA ARG A 130 -6.91 10.20 6.67
C ARG A 130 -5.59 10.82 7.12
N ALA A 131 -5.35 10.79 8.43
CA ALA A 131 -4.06 11.10 9.02
C ALA A 131 -3.37 9.82 9.50
N ILE A 132 -2.09 9.68 9.22
CA ILE A 132 -1.28 8.49 9.51
C ILE A 132 -0.05 8.96 10.29
N PRO A 133 0.20 8.49 11.51
CA PRO A 133 1.43 8.81 12.22
C PRO A 133 2.64 8.23 11.49
N PHE A 134 3.73 8.99 11.40
CA PHE A 134 4.96 8.53 10.76
C PHE A 134 6.14 8.39 11.73
N ASP A 135 5.97 8.73 12.99
CA ASP A 135 6.92 8.52 14.08
C ASP A 135 6.90 7.10 14.67
N LEU A 136 6.41 6.13 13.89
CA LEU A 136 6.32 4.71 14.27
C LEU A 136 7.68 4.08 14.53
N SER A 137 8.70 4.58 13.86
CA SER A 137 10.11 4.21 14.06
C SER A 137 11.01 5.29 13.48
N LEU A 138 12.20 5.46 14.09
CA LEU A 138 13.22 6.38 13.59
C LEU A 138 13.55 6.17 12.10
N ARG A 139 13.53 4.92 11.63
CA ARG A 139 13.78 4.59 10.21
C ARG A 139 12.73 5.21 9.27
N VAL A 140 11.45 5.16 9.63
CA VAL A 140 10.36 5.74 8.85
C VAL A 140 10.47 7.26 8.88
N GLU A 141 10.66 7.85 10.05
CA GLU A 141 10.79 9.29 10.24
C GLU A 141 11.95 9.86 9.42
N LEU A 142 13.16 9.32 9.57
CA LEU A 142 14.33 9.73 8.78
C LEU A 142 14.15 9.53 7.27
N CYS A 143 13.37 8.54 6.85
CA CYS A 143 13.09 8.32 5.44
C CYS A 143 12.19 9.43 4.88
N ILE A 144 11.20 9.89 5.66
CA ILE A 144 10.31 11.01 5.30
C ILE A 144 11.08 12.33 5.30
N GLU A 145 11.93 12.58 6.29
CA GLU A 145 12.80 13.76 6.33
C GLU A 145 13.67 13.84 5.06
N ARG A 146 14.37 12.76 4.74
CA ARG A 146 15.18 12.66 3.51
C ARG A 146 14.37 12.80 2.23
N PHE A 147 13.09 12.39 2.24
CA PHE A 147 12.21 12.63 1.12
C PHE A 147 11.95 14.12 0.95
N SER A 148 11.62 14.83 2.03
CA SER A 148 11.34 16.28 2.03
C SER A 148 12.56 17.12 1.61
N ASP A 149 13.78 16.65 1.95
CA ASP A 149 15.02 17.31 1.52
C ASP A 149 15.30 17.19 0.02
N ARG A 150 14.76 16.13 -0.61
CA ARG A 150 15.06 15.80 -2.02
C ARG A 150 13.93 16.15 -2.99
N TYR A 151 12.69 16.10 -2.53
CA TYR A 151 11.49 16.21 -3.35
C TYR A 151 10.42 17.03 -2.64
N SER A 152 9.71 17.87 -3.38
CA SER A 152 8.45 18.46 -2.94
C SER A 152 7.29 17.46 -3.10
N SER A 153 7.34 16.68 -4.18
CA SER A 153 6.36 15.62 -4.46
C SER A 153 7.05 14.40 -5.06
N PHE A 154 6.42 13.23 -4.98
CA PHE A 154 6.98 12.01 -5.56
C PHE A 154 7.07 12.13 -7.10
N PRO A 155 8.28 12.03 -7.71
CA PRO A 155 8.49 12.48 -9.09
C PRO A 155 8.08 11.46 -10.16
N HIS A 156 7.36 10.39 -9.78
CA HIS A 156 7.09 9.28 -10.70
C HIS A 156 5.67 8.74 -10.61
N SER A 157 5.26 8.04 -11.66
CA SER A 157 3.94 7.43 -11.77
C SER A 157 3.78 6.16 -10.90
N ARG A 158 2.51 5.73 -10.71
CA ARG A 158 2.15 4.46 -10.08
C ARG A 158 2.87 3.25 -10.71
N THR A 159 3.13 3.25 -12.00
CA THR A 159 3.88 2.18 -12.69
C THR A 159 5.30 2.10 -12.15
N THR A 160 5.93 3.25 -11.91
CA THR A 160 7.27 3.29 -11.30
C THR A 160 7.24 2.81 -9.85
N VAL A 161 6.20 3.14 -9.08
CA VAL A 161 6.03 2.59 -7.72
C VAL A 161 6.04 1.06 -7.75
N ASN A 162 5.24 0.45 -8.63
CA ASN A 162 5.22 -1.01 -8.79
C ASN A 162 6.61 -1.57 -9.16
N ARG A 163 7.26 -0.95 -10.14
CA ARG A 163 8.59 -1.39 -10.62
C ARG A 163 9.65 -1.32 -9.53
N ARG A 164 9.67 -0.27 -8.69
CA ARG A 164 10.64 -0.16 -7.58
C ARG A 164 10.46 -1.25 -6.52
N VAL A 165 9.22 -1.63 -6.24
CA VAL A 165 8.93 -2.75 -5.33
C VAL A 165 9.42 -4.07 -5.91
N GLN A 166 9.21 -4.30 -7.21
CA GLN A 166 9.70 -5.50 -7.89
C GLN A 166 11.22 -5.58 -7.91
N GLU A 167 11.91 -4.48 -8.28
CA GLU A 167 13.37 -4.39 -8.27
C GLU A 167 13.94 -4.73 -6.87
N ALA A 168 13.34 -4.20 -5.80
CA ALA A 168 13.75 -4.52 -4.43
C ALA A 168 13.49 -5.99 -4.07
N ALA A 169 12.36 -6.56 -4.48
CA ALA A 169 12.01 -7.95 -4.21
C ALA A 169 12.94 -8.94 -4.93
N GLU A 170 13.35 -8.61 -6.16
CA GLU A 170 14.35 -9.39 -6.93
C GLU A 170 15.70 -9.38 -6.22
N GLN A 171 16.16 -8.22 -5.73
CA GLN A 171 17.42 -8.13 -4.95
C GLN A 171 17.35 -8.90 -3.63
N ALA A 172 16.18 -8.89 -2.98
CA ALA A 172 15.96 -9.63 -1.74
C ALA A 172 15.79 -11.14 -1.94
N ALA A 173 15.77 -11.63 -3.18
CA ALA A 173 15.52 -13.03 -3.54
C ALA A 173 14.27 -13.62 -2.86
N LEU A 174 13.22 -12.81 -2.69
CA LEU A 174 11.97 -13.25 -2.08
C LEU A 174 11.21 -14.18 -3.03
N SER A 175 10.84 -15.36 -2.55
CA SER A 175 10.17 -16.41 -3.32
C SER A 175 8.72 -16.08 -3.68
N GLY A 176 8.11 -15.13 -3.00
CA GLY A 176 6.73 -14.71 -3.17
C GLY A 176 6.58 -13.53 -4.14
N ARG A 177 5.35 -13.33 -4.64
CA ARG A 177 5.04 -12.15 -5.45
C ARG A 177 4.90 -10.91 -4.57
N VAL A 178 5.87 -10.01 -4.61
CA VAL A 178 5.86 -8.75 -3.85
C VAL A 178 5.39 -7.60 -4.74
N TYR A 179 4.40 -6.85 -4.28
CA TYR A 179 3.81 -5.71 -4.98
C TYR A 179 3.24 -4.71 -3.96
N PRO A 180 2.95 -3.46 -4.32
CA PRO A 180 2.56 -2.44 -3.33
C PRO A 180 1.34 -2.80 -2.48
N HIS A 181 0.38 -3.54 -3.02
CA HIS A 181 -0.80 -3.95 -2.24
C HIS A 181 -0.47 -5.04 -1.21
N CYS A 182 0.47 -5.95 -1.53
CA CYS A 182 1.05 -6.89 -0.58
C CYS A 182 1.74 -6.14 0.56
N LEU A 183 2.57 -5.13 0.27
CA LEU A 183 3.21 -4.32 1.30
C LEU A 183 2.20 -3.59 2.20
N ARG A 184 1.13 -3.07 1.62
CA ARG A 184 0.06 -2.46 2.41
C ARG A 184 -0.66 -3.49 3.30
N ALA A 185 -0.87 -4.71 2.83
CA ALA A 185 -1.40 -5.80 3.64
C ALA A 185 -0.42 -6.19 4.76
N THR A 186 0.89 -6.15 4.47
CA THR A 186 1.96 -6.33 5.47
C THR A 186 1.89 -5.26 6.56
N ALA A 187 1.67 -3.98 6.22
CA ALA A 187 1.45 -2.92 7.20
C ALA A 187 0.23 -3.21 8.10
N ALA A 188 -0.90 -3.62 7.50
CA ALA A 188 -2.09 -3.96 8.27
C ALA A 188 -1.86 -5.10 9.25
N SER A 189 -1.21 -6.17 8.81
CA SER A 189 -0.85 -7.32 9.65
C SER A 189 0.15 -6.95 10.74
N TYR A 190 1.15 -6.12 10.41
CA TYR A 190 2.11 -5.60 11.38
C TYR A 190 1.41 -4.84 12.53
N HIS A 191 0.52 -3.90 12.20
CA HIS A 191 -0.21 -3.13 13.19
C HIS A 191 -1.20 -3.98 13.99
N ALA A 192 -1.88 -4.93 13.34
CA ALA A 192 -2.74 -5.88 14.02
C ALA A 192 -1.94 -6.74 15.03
N TYR A 193 -0.77 -7.23 14.62
CA TYR A 193 0.14 -7.99 15.49
C TYR A 193 0.66 -7.15 16.67
N LYS A 194 0.89 -5.85 16.48
CA LYS A 194 1.27 -4.90 17.53
C LYS A 194 0.11 -4.52 18.47
N GLY A 195 -1.08 -5.08 18.28
CA GLY A 195 -2.23 -4.88 19.15
C GLY A 195 -3.08 -3.65 18.83
N VAL A 196 -2.94 -3.05 17.65
CA VAL A 196 -3.81 -1.96 17.22
C VAL A 196 -5.24 -2.49 17.07
N ALA A 197 -6.20 -1.88 17.81
CA ALA A 197 -7.60 -2.28 17.81
C ALA A 197 -8.28 -2.10 16.42
N PRO A 198 -9.37 -2.82 16.13
CA PRO A 198 -10.01 -2.83 14.80
C PRO A 198 -10.38 -1.44 14.26
N VAL A 199 -10.96 -0.57 15.10
CA VAL A 199 -11.41 0.77 14.68
C VAL A 199 -10.23 1.70 14.33
N PRO A 200 -9.19 1.86 15.18
CA PRO A 200 -7.97 2.56 14.79
C PRO A 200 -7.28 1.96 13.57
N LEU A 201 -7.25 0.63 13.43
CA LEU A 201 -6.66 -0.03 12.25
C LEU A 201 -7.44 0.29 10.98
N GLN A 202 -8.77 0.28 11.03
CA GLN A 202 -9.63 0.71 9.93
C GLN A 202 -9.32 2.14 9.50
N ALA A 203 -9.23 3.06 10.47
CA ALA A 203 -8.93 4.47 10.22
C ALA A 203 -7.53 4.65 9.62
N LEU A 204 -6.51 4.02 10.20
CA LEU A 204 -5.12 4.03 9.73
C LEU A 204 -5.03 3.59 8.27
N MET A 205 -5.69 2.49 7.95
CA MET A 205 -5.67 1.91 6.61
C MET A 205 -6.66 2.60 5.65
N GLY A 206 -7.56 3.47 6.12
CA GLY A 206 -8.56 4.13 5.29
C GLY A 206 -9.49 3.13 4.59
N TRP A 207 -9.98 2.15 5.34
CA TRP A 207 -11.02 1.21 4.89
C TRP A 207 -12.40 1.73 5.22
N SER A 208 -13.34 1.56 4.31
CA SER A 208 -14.75 1.89 4.53
C SER A 208 -15.47 0.86 5.42
N ASP A 209 -14.96 -0.38 5.45
CA ASP A 209 -15.56 -1.51 6.14
C ASP A 209 -14.68 -2.01 7.30
N LEU A 210 -15.28 -2.07 8.50
CA LEU A 210 -14.65 -2.58 9.70
C LEU A 210 -14.34 -4.08 9.61
N ALA A 211 -15.13 -4.86 8.87
CA ALA A 211 -14.91 -6.28 8.67
C ALA A 211 -13.54 -6.57 8.03
N THR A 212 -13.03 -5.64 7.22
CA THR A 212 -11.68 -5.75 6.67
C THR A 212 -10.62 -5.68 7.77
N ALA A 213 -10.71 -4.75 8.71
CA ALA A 213 -9.77 -4.65 9.84
C ALA A 213 -9.86 -5.88 10.74
N GLN A 214 -11.08 -6.36 11.03
CA GLN A 214 -11.30 -7.54 11.86
C GLN A 214 -10.64 -8.82 11.28
N LYS A 215 -10.56 -8.95 9.95
CA LYS A 215 -9.85 -10.07 9.31
C LYS A 215 -8.37 -10.10 9.70
N TYR A 216 -7.68 -8.96 9.64
CA TYR A 216 -6.27 -8.87 10.03
C TYR A 216 -6.05 -9.13 11.53
N ILE A 217 -6.93 -8.63 12.38
CA ILE A 217 -6.89 -8.90 13.83
C ILE A 217 -7.03 -10.39 14.13
N ARG A 218 -7.99 -11.08 13.51
CA ARG A 218 -8.17 -12.52 13.69
C ARG A 218 -6.96 -13.33 13.24
N ILE A 219 -6.38 -12.98 12.10
CA ILE A 219 -5.21 -13.68 11.54
C ILE A 219 -3.98 -13.47 12.42
N SER A 220 -3.81 -12.29 13.02
CA SER A 220 -2.67 -12.03 13.91
C SER A 220 -2.69 -12.91 15.16
N GLY A 221 -3.86 -13.35 15.62
CA GLY A 221 -4.05 -14.13 16.83
C GLY A 221 -3.68 -13.41 18.14
N THR A 222 -3.08 -12.20 18.06
CA THR A 222 -2.57 -11.47 19.22
C THR A 222 -3.68 -11.12 20.20
N ALA A 223 -4.78 -10.55 19.72
CA ALA A 223 -5.92 -10.20 20.57
C ALA A 223 -6.50 -11.41 21.31
N THR A 224 -6.56 -12.58 20.64
CA THR A 224 -7.00 -13.84 21.25
C THR A 224 -6.00 -14.32 22.29
N ALA A 225 -4.71 -14.30 21.98
CA ALA A 225 -3.66 -14.71 22.90
C ALA A 225 -3.64 -13.83 24.16
N ASP A 226 -3.78 -12.53 24.01
CA ASP A 226 -3.79 -11.57 25.15
C ASP A 226 -5.05 -11.77 26.02
N ALA A 227 -6.23 -11.93 25.41
CA ALA A 227 -7.45 -12.21 26.14
C ALA A 227 -7.36 -13.53 26.94
N VAL A 228 -6.78 -14.58 26.35
CA VAL A 228 -6.56 -15.86 27.04
C VAL A 228 -5.57 -15.69 28.19
N ARG A 229 -4.47 -14.99 27.99
CA ARG A 229 -3.48 -14.72 29.06
C ARG A 229 -4.07 -13.95 30.23
N GLN A 230 -4.88 -12.91 29.96
CA GLN A 230 -5.54 -12.11 31.01
C GLN A 230 -6.47 -12.93 31.92
N VAL A 231 -7.03 -14.05 31.42
CA VAL A 231 -7.93 -14.93 32.19
C VAL A 231 -7.12 -15.96 32.99
N HIS A 232 -5.92 -16.32 32.53
CA HIS A 232 -5.14 -17.43 33.10
C HIS A 232 -3.94 -16.98 33.95
N TYR A 233 -3.58 -15.70 33.93
CA TYR A 233 -2.48 -15.09 34.68
C TYR A 233 -2.91 -13.80 35.37
#